data_37ccb2c2bf5dd59ece838f8f815c5296
#
_entry.id   37ccb2c2bf5dd59ece838f8f815c5296
#
_cell.length_a   1.000
_cell.length_b   1.000
_cell.length_c   1.000
_cell.angle_alpha   90.00
_cell.angle_beta   90.00
_cell.angle_gamma   90.00
#
_symmetry.space_group_name_H-M   'P 1'
#
loop_
_entity.id
_entity.type
_entity.pdbx_description
1 polymer ?
#
loop_
_entity_poly.entity_id
_entity_poly.type
_entity_poly.pdbx_seq_one_letter_code
_entity_poly.pdbx_strand_id
1 'polypeptide(L)'
;MKRILIVGAGGQIGSELTTYLRKIYGNDNVVATDVRECKQLAESGPFEVMNALDANAMAEMVSRQKIDSIFNLVALLSAVGEAKPQTAWQVNIGALMNSLEVARQYNCALFTPSSIGAFGPSSPKDKTPQDTVMRPTTMYGVCKVTGEMLGDYYHSRFGVDTRSVRFPGLISNVTLPGGGTTDYAVEIYYEAIRSGRFTCPVPGDVYMDMMYMPDALRACVELMEADPTKLVHRNSFNIASMSFTPEIIYAEIKKRLPDFTMDYDVDPVKKAIAESWPNSLD
;
A
#
# COMPACT_ATOMS: atom_id res chain seq x y z
N MET A 1 7.51 18.61 4.06
CA MET A 1 6.99 18.57 2.66
C MET A 1 6.30 19.89 2.32
N LYS A 2 6.45 20.43 1.11
CA LYS A 2 5.80 21.68 0.67
C LYS A 2 4.98 21.50 -0.61
N ARG A 3 5.53 20.75 -1.56
CA ARG A 3 4.90 20.46 -2.87
C ARG A 3 4.96 18.96 -3.13
N ILE A 4 3.82 18.32 -3.15
CA ILE A 4 3.68 16.86 -3.10
C ILE A 4 3.12 16.34 -4.41
N LEU A 5 3.71 15.27 -4.93
CA LEU A 5 3.20 14.50 -6.06
C LEU A 5 2.73 13.13 -5.57
N ILE A 6 1.49 12.78 -5.87
CA ILE A 6 0.93 11.45 -5.65
C ILE A 6 0.83 10.74 -6.99
N VAL A 7 1.53 9.64 -7.16
CA VAL A 7 1.51 8.78 -8.35
C VAL A 7 0.71 7.52 -8.02
N GLY A 8 -0.36 7.27 -8.78
CA GLY A 8 -1.34 6.21 -8.47
C GLY A 8 -2.43 6.67 -7.50
N ALA A 9 -2.84 7.94 -7.64
CA ALA A 9 -3.81 8.58 -6.74
C ALA A 9 -5.23 7.99 -6.83
N GLY A 10 -5.59 7.32 -7.91
CA GLY A 10 -6.90 6.66 -8.08
C GLY A 10 -7.03 5.31 -7.37
N GLY A 11 -5.96 4.80 -6.74
CA GLY A 11 -6.00 3.59 -5.94
C GLY A 11 -6.61 3.80 -4.55
N GLN A 12 -6.80 2.71 -3.78
CA GLN A 12 -7.38 2.77 -2.44
C GLN A 12 -6.60 3.70 -1.50
N ILE A 13 -5.30 3.46 -1.32
CA ILE A 13 -4.46 4.34 -0.50
C ILE A 13 -4.36 5.73 -1.13
N GLY A 14 -4.18 5.79 -2.45
CA GLY A 14 -3.91 7.04 -3.16
C GLY A 14 -5.03 8.07 -3.05
N SER A 15 -6.29 7.65 -3.17
CA SER A 15 -7.45 8.54 -3.08
C SER A 15 -7.63 9.13 -1.68
N GLU A 16 -7.46 8.31 -0.66
CA GLU A 16 -7.59 8.74 0.72
C GLU A 16 -6.36 9.56 1.19
N LEU A 17 -5.14 9.14 0.82
CA LEU A 17 -3.93 9.88 1.12
C LEU A 17 -3.91 11.26 0.45
N THR A 18 -4.36 11.35 -0.81
CA THR A 18 -4.49 12.65 -1.50
C THR A 18 -5.40 13.59 -0.73
N THR A 19 -6.58 13.11 -0.33
CA THR A 19 -7.53 13.89 0.46
C THR A 19 -6.95 14.29 1.82
N TYR A 20 -6.26 13.37 2.49
CA TYR A 20 -5.63 13.60 3.78
C TYR A 20 -4.50 14.66 3.69
N LEU A 21 -3.62 14.54 2.70
CA LEU A 21 -2.53 15.49 2.48
C LEU A 21 -3.06 16.87 2.08
N ARG A 22 -4.11 16.96 1.27
CA ARG A 22 -4.76 18.24 0.92
C ARG A 22 -5.31 18.98 2.14
N LYS A 23 -5.81 18.26 3.14
CA LYS A 23 -6.25 18.87 4.41
C LYS A 23 -5.10 19.45 5.21
N ILE A 24 -3.91 18.85 5.14
CA ILE A 24 -2.73 19.27 5.93
C ILE A 24 -1.97 20.38 5.21
N TYR A 25 -1.72 20.21 3.90
CA TYR A 25 -0.80 21.08 3.15
C TYR A 25 -1.52 22.08 2.23
N GLY A 26 -2.84 21.98 2.10
CA GLY A 26 -3.64 22.77 1.16
C GLY A 26 -3.77 22.10 -0.21
N ASN A 27 -4.92 22.29 -0.84
CA ASN A 27 -5.29 21.61 -2.08
C ASN A 27 -4.26 21.83 -3.19
N ASP A 28 -3.83 23.07 -3.40
CA ASP A 28 -2.92 23.45 -4.51
C ASP A 28 -1.50 22.90 -4.34
N ASN A 29 -1.14 22.44 -3.15
CA ASN A 29 0.19 21.92 -2.85
C ASN A 29 0.31 20.40 -3.07
N VAL A 30 -0.79 19.72 -3.39
CA VAL A 30 -0.84 18.26 -3.60
C VAL A 30 -1.37 17.96 -4.99
N VAL A 31 -0.46 17.63 -5.88
CA VAL A 31 -0.77 17.22 -7.26
C VAL A 31 -1.01 15.71 -7.27
N ALA A 32 -2.19 15.31 -7.68
CA ALA A 32 -2.56 13.90 -7.81
C ALA A 32 -2.44 13.45 -9.26
N THR A 33 -1.92 12.24 -9.49
CA THR A 33 -1.83 11.66 -10.84
C THR A 33 -2.23 10.20 -10.85
N ASP A 34 -2.88 9.79 -11.93
CA ASP A 34 -3.19 8.38 -12.21
C ASP A 34 -3.21 8.15 -13.72
N VAL A 35 -3.17 6.89 -14.15
CA VAL A 35 -3.29 6.52 -15.56
C VAL A 35 -4.72 6.73 -16.09
N ARG A 36 -5.69 6.82 -15.21
CA ARG A 36 -7.11 7.08 -15.50
C ARG A 36 -7.56 8.37 -14.84
N GLU A 37 -8.49 9.06 -15.47
CA GLU A 37 -9.14 10.22 -14.87
C GLU A 37 -9.86 9.86 -13.57
N CYS A 38 -9.69 10.69 -12.55
CA CYS A 38 -10.40 10.60 -11.29
C CYS A 38 -11.10 11.93 -10.98
N LYS A 39 -12.38 12.03 -11.35
CA LYS A 39 -13.18 13.27 -11.25
C LYS A 39 -13.20 13.84 -9.83
N GLN A 40 -13.42 12.99 -8.83
CA GLN A 40 -13.46 13.41 -7.43
C GLN A 40 -12.17 14.09 -6.97
N LEU A 41 -11.01 13.58 -7.42
CA LEU A 41 -9.72 14.17 -7.10
C LEU A 41 -9.45 15.46 -7.91
N ALA A 42 -9.93 15.52 -9.15
CA ALA A 42 -9.83 16.71 -10.00
C ALA A 42 -10.70 17.87 -9.49
N GLU A 43 -11.86 17.58 -8.93
CA GLU A 43 -12.74 18.57 -8.30
C GLU A 43 -12.19 19.16 -6.99
N SER A 44 -11.36 18.40 -6.29
CA SER A 44 -10.82 18.80 -4.98
C SER A 44 -9.43 19.45 -5.04
N GLY A 45 -8.77 19.52 -6.21
CA GLY A 45 -7.44 20.12 -6.37
C GLY A 45 -6.72 19.64 -7.64
N PRO A 46 -5.44 20.01 -7.84
CA PRO A 46 -4.68 19.64 -9.02
C PRO A 46 -4.66 18.12 -9.27
N PHE A 47 -5.07 17.73 -10.49
CA PHE A 47 -5.05 16.36 -10.95
C PHE A 47 -4.66 16.31 -12.43
N GLU A 48 -3.77 15.39 -12.78
CA GLU A 48 -3.37 15.17 -14.17
C GLU A 48 -3.28 13.66 -14.48
N VAL A 49 -3.71 13.28 -15.69
CA VAL A 49 -3.54 11.92 -16.19
C VAL A 49 -2.07 11.72 -16.55
N MET A 50 -1.43 10.74 -15.93
CA MET A 50 -0.02 10.43 -16.16
C MET A 50 0.23 8.92 -16.02
N ASN A 51 0.97 8.37 -16.98
CA ASN A 51 1.46 7.00 -16.88
C ASN A 51 2.79 7.00 -16.09
N ALA A 52 2.83 6.32 -14.96
CA ALA A 52 4.04 6.20 -14.13
C ALA A 52 5.23 5.49 -14.84
N LEU A 53 4.96 4.79 -15.94
CA LEU A 53 6.00 4.18 -16.78
C LEU A 53 6.64 5.18 -17.77
N ASP A 54 6.11 6.38 -17.87
CA ASP A 54 6.70 7.47 -18.65
C ASP A 54 7.56 8.36 -17.73
N ALA A 55 8.86 8.08 -17.72
CA ALA A 55 9.83 8.81 -16.91
C ALA A 55 9.93 10.30 -17.31
N ASN A 56 9.75 10.62 -18.61
CA ASN A 56 9.83 12.00 -19.09
C ASN A 56 8.63 12.81 -18.61
N ALA A 57 7.42 12.26 -18.72
CA ALA A 57 6.20 12.91 -18.22
C ALA A 57 6.28 13.15 -16.70
N MET A 58 6.82 12.19 -15.93
CA MET A 58 7.01 12.37 -14.48
C MET A 58 8.05 13.45 -14.17
N ALA A 59 9.18 13.47 -14.87
CA ALA A 59 10.23 14.48 -14.71
C ALA A 59 9.74 15.89 -15.05
N GLU A 60 9.00 16.04 -16.15
CA GLU A 60 8.36 17.30 -16.54
C GLU A 60 7.37 17.79 -15.47
N MET A 61 6.53 16.90 -14.95
CA MET A 61 5.59 17.19 -13.87
C MET A 61 6.31 17.69 -12.63
N VAL A 62 7.33 16.98 -12.16
CA VAL A 62 8.13 17.33 -10.98
C VAL A 62 8.78 18.70 -11.15
N SER A 63 9.38 18.97 -12.31
CA SER A 63 10.03 20.24 -12.62
C SER A 63 9.02 21.40 -12.66
N ARG A 64 7.95 21.25 -13.44
CA ARG A 64 6.92 22.28 -13.65
C ARG A 64 6.18 22.64 -12.36
N GLN A 65 5.84 21.62 -11.55
CA GLN A 65 5.11 21.79 -10.30
C GLN A 65 6.03 22.08 -9.10
N LYS A 66 7.35 22.06 -9.28
CA LYS A 66 8.36 22.27 -8.21
C LYS A 66 8.17 21.30 -7.04
N ILE A 67 7.96 20.02 -7.35
CA ILE A 67 7.73 18.96 -6.38
C ILE A 67 8.99 18.74 -5.53
N ASP A 68 8.81 18.59 -4.22
CA ASP A 68 9.87 18.23 -3.27
C ASP A 68 9.66 16.83 -2.65
N SER A 69 8.46 16.26 -2.78
CA SER A 69 8.11 14.98 -2.17
C SER A 69 7.22 14.17 -3.11
N ILE A 70 7.61 12.92 -3.38
CA ILE A 70 6.88 12.01 -4.26
C ILE A 70 6.36 10.84 -3.43
N PHE A 71 5.07 10.52 -3.58
CA PHE A 71 4.46 9.28 -3.08
C PHE A 71 4.15 8.39 -4.28
N ASN A 72 4.95 7.35 -4.49
CA ASN A 72 4.69 6.35 -5.52
C ASN A 72 3.84 5.22 -4.93
N LEU A 73 2.55 5.22 -5.27
CA LEU A 73 1.56 4.25 -4.80
C LEU A 73 1.15 3.25 -5.89
N VAL A 74 1.81 3.30 -7.05
CA VAL A 74 1.50 2.42 -8.19
C VAL A 74 1.89 0.98 -7.86
N ALA A 75 0.91 0.08 -7.88
CA ALA A 75 1.16 -1.35 -7.78
C ALA A 75 -0.01 -2.17 -8.35
N LEU A 76 0.31 -3.25 -9.05
CA LEU A 76 -0.59 -4.39 -9.22
C LEU A 76 -0.49 -5.28 -7.98
N LEU A 77 -1.64 -5.56 -7.34
CA LEU A 77 -1.71 -6.26 -6.06
C LEU A 77 -1.54 -7.78 -6.21
N SER A 78 -1.51 -8.48 -5.08
CA SER A 78 -1.11 -9.89 -4.98
C SER A 78 -1.86 -10.82 -5.93
N ALA A 79 -3.18 -10.90 -5.88
CA ALA A 79 -3.95 -11.81 -6.72
C ALA A 79 -3.86 -11.46 -8.22
N VAL A 80 -3.88 -10.17 -8.57
CA VAL A 80 -3.69 -9.71 -9.97
C VAL A 80 -2.26 -9.97 -10.43
N GLY A 81 -1.28 -9.81 -9.54
CA GLY A 81 0.13 -10.08 -9.80
C GLY A 81 0.40 -11.55 -10.14
N GLU A 82 -0.25 -12.48 -9.44
CA GLU A 82 -0.13 -13.90 -9.75
C GLU A 82 -0.76 -14.27 -11.11
N ALA A 83 -1.88 -13.65 -11.45
CA ALA A 83 -2.51 -13.87 -12.75
C ALA A 83 -1.68 -13.30 -13.93
N LYS A 84 -0.86 -12.25 -13.69
CA LYS A 84 -0.08 -11.54 -14.73
C LYS A 84 1.32 -11.16 -14.22
N PRO A 85 2.21 -12.12 -13.90
CA PRO A 85 3.47 -11.82 -13.20
C PRO A 85 4.43 -10.91 -13.98
N GLN A 86 4.52 -11.05 -15.29
CA GLN A 86 5.36 -10.18 -16.12
C GLN A 86 4.86 -8.73 -16.11
N THR A 87 3.54 -8.53 -16.20
CA THR A 87 2.94 -7.20 -16.14
C THR A 87 3.12 -6.59 -14.74
N ALA A 88 2.96 -7.40 -13.70
CA ALA A 88 3.19 -6.95 -12.33
C ALA A 88 4.63 -6.46 -12.12
N TRP A 89 5.61 -7.21 -12.61
CA TRP A 89 7.01 -6.79 -12.58
C TRP A 89 7.23 -5.47 -13.33
N GLN A 90 6.76 -5.39 -14.58
CA GLN A 90 6.95 -4.20 -15.42
C GLN A 90 6.31 -2.94 -14.78
N VAL A 91 5.10 -3.06 -14.24
CA VAL A 91 4.41 -1.92 -13.63
C VAL A 91 5.03 -1.57 -12.28
N ASN A 92 5.17 -2.54 -11.37
CA ASN A 92 5.57 -2.26 -10.00
C ASN A 92 7.04 -1.78 -9.92
N ILE A 93 7.93 -2.43 -10.65
CA ILE A 93 9.36 -2.07 -10.64
C ILE A 93 9.63 -0.92 -11.61
N GLY A 94 8.99 -0.87 -12.78
CA GLY A 94 9.16 0.23 -13.73
C GLY A 94 8.74 1.57 -13.15
N ALA A 95 7.55 1.67 -12.53
CA ALA A 95 7.08 2.89 -11.88
C ALA A 95 8.00 3.31 -10.72
N LEU A 96 8.48 2.34 -9.92
CA LEU A 96 9.41 2.62 -8.84
C LEU A 96 10.76 3.16 -9.37
N MET A 97 11.33 2.52 -10.39
CA MET A 97 12.60 2.96 -10.98
C MET A 97 12.50 4.37 -11.54
N ASN A 98 11.42 4.70 -12.24
CA ASN A 98 11.17 6.05 -12.73
C ASN A 98 11.07 7.06 -11.57
N SER A 99 10.35 6.70 -10.50
CA SER A 99 10.22 7.56 -9.32
C SER A 99 11.56 7.78 -8.61
N LEU A 100 12.39 6.74 -8.49
CA LEU A 100 13.73 6.83 -7.89
C LEU A 100 14.66 7.71 -8.71
N GLU A 101 14.69 7.55 -10.04
CA GLU A 101 15.51 8.37 -10.93
C GLU A 101 15.07 9.84 -10.94
N VAL A 102 13.77 10.09 -11.00
CA VAL A 102 13.23 11.46 -10.92
C VAL A 102 13.50 12.08 -9.55
N ALA A 103 13.32 11.32 -8.46
CA ALA A 103 13.66 11.79 -7.12
C ALA A 103 15.15 12.15 -7.00
N ARG A 104 16.05 11.32 -7.57
CA ARG A 104 17.49 11.59 -7.63
C ARG A 104 17.80 12.85 -8.43
N GLN A 105 17.19 13.01 -9.61
CA GLN A 105 17.45 14.14 -10.51
C GLN A 105 17.00 15.48 -9.94
N TYR A 106 15.88 15.50 -9.24
CA TYR A 106 15.25 16.73 -8.72
C TYR A 106 15.39 16.90 -7.20
N ASN A 107 16.16 16.02 -6.55
CA ASN A 107 16.39 16.04 -5.10
C ASN A 107 15.07 16.03 -4.30
N CYS A 108 14.14 15.16 -4.68
CA CYS A 108 12.90 14.93 -3.97
C CYS A 108 13.05 13.82 -2.93
N ALA A 109 12.31 13.90 -1.82
CA ALA A 109 12.07 12.75 -0.97
C ALA A 109 11.08 11.81 -1.65
N LEU A 110 11.26 10.50 -1.49
CA LEU A 110 10.41 9.48 -2.10
C LEU A 110 9.83 8.55 -1.04
N PHE A 111 8.51 8.48 -0.97
CA PHE A 111 7.79 7.44 -0.25
C PHE A 111 7.29 6.38 -1.23
N THR A 112 7.54 5.12 -0.92
CA THR A 112 6.97 3.98 -1.65
C THR A 112 6.57 2.89 -0.65
N PRO A 113 5.30 2.43 -0.60
CA PRO A 113 4.89 1.44 0.37
C PRO A 113 5.43 0.05 0.05
N SER A 114 5.99 -0.62 1.06
CA SER A 114 6.16 -2.05 1.11
C SER A 114 4.91 -2.72 1.71
N SER A 115 5.01 -3.98 2.07
CA SER A 115 3.87 -4.80 2.51
C SER A 115 4.34 -5.98 3.34
N ILE A 116 3.46 -6.53 4.17
CA ILE A 116 3.64 -7.87 4.76
C ILE A 116 3.88 -8.93 3.70
N GLY A 117 3.45 -8.69 2.46
CA GLY A 117 3.75 -9.56 1.31
C GLY A 117 5.23 -9.69 0.95
N ALA A 118 6.11 -8.84 1.50
CA ALA A 118 7.56 -8.96 1.35
C ALA A 118 8.14 -10.16 2.13
N PHE A 119 7.43 -10.61 3.16
CA PHE A 119 7.79 -11.81 3.90
C PHE A 119 7.32 -13.07 3.17
N GLY A 120 7.76 -14.23 3.64
CA GLY A 120 7.40 -15.51 3.05
C GLY A 120 7.35 -16.63 4.09
N PRO A 121 7.11 -17.89 3.67
CA PRO A 121 6.92 -19.01 4.60
C PRO A 121 8.09 -19.29 5.54
N SER A 122 9.30 -18.80 5.22
CA SER A 122 10.50 -18.95 6.06
C SER A 122 10.69 -17.83 7.07
N SER A 123 9.86 -16.77 7.02
CA SER A 123 9.87 -15.72 8.04
C SER A 123 9.14 -16.20 9.30
N PRO A 124 9.52 -15.75 10.50
CA PRO A 124 8.71 -15.95 11.71
C PRO A 124 7.27 -15.49 11.49
N LYS A 125 6.30 -16.26 11.98
CA LYS A 125 4.89 -15.96 11.74
C LYS A 125 4.34 -14.92 12.72
N ASP A 126 4.74 -15.00 13.96
CA ASP A 126 4.23 -14.14 15.02
C ASP A 126 5.30 -13.13 15.41
N LYS A 127 4.90 -11.86 15.55
CA LYS A 127 5.82 -10.76 15.87
C LYS A 127 7.05 -10.78 14.96
N THR A 128 6.79 -10.83 13.66
CA THR A 128 7.86 -10.87 12.65
C THR A 128 8.76 -9.66 12.82
N PRO A 129 10.06 -9.85 13.12
CA PRO A 129 10.95 -8.74 13.44
C PRO A 129 11.25 -7.88 12.23
N GLN A 130 11.67 -6.63 12.48
CA GLN A 130 12.06 -5.66 11.46
C GLN A 130 13.07 -6.24 10.47
N ASP A 131 14.11 -6.88 10.98
CA ASP A 131 15.16 -7.52 10.19
C ASP A 131 15.02 -9.05 10.28
N THR A 132 14.64 -9.66 9.18
CA THR A 132 14.49 -11.11 9.07
C THR A 132 14.60 -11.57 7.62
N VAL A 133 14.57 -12.88 7.41
CA VAL A 133 14.60 -13.49 6.07
C VAL A 133 13.33 -13.15 5.31
N MET A 134 13.47 -12.47 4.19
CA MET A 134 12.38 -12.18 3.26
C MET A 134 12.51 -13.05 2.00
N ARG A 135 11.68 -14.10 1.91
CA ARG A 135 11.62 -15.01 0.75
C ARG A 135 10.15 -15.20 0.33
N PRO A 136 9.54 -14.15 -0.22
CA PRO A 136 8.16 -14.24 -0.70
C PRO A 136 8.02 -15.27 -1.82
N THR A 137 6.85 -15.87 -1.90
CA THR A 137 6.49 -16.86 -2.92
C THR A 137 5.56 -16.28 -3.99
N THR A 138 5.23 -15.00 -3.89
CA THR A 138 4.38 -14.29 -4.85
C THR A 138 5.17 -13.26 -5.65
N MET A 139 4.78 -13.00 -6.90
CA MET A 139 5.38 -11.94 -7.73
C MET A 139 5.25 -10.56 -7.06
N TYR A 140 4.11 -10.30 -6.42
CA TYR A 140 3.91 -9.08 -5.66
C TYR A 140 4.95 -8.92 -4.54
N GLY A 141 5.15 -9.97 -3.75
CA GLY A 141 6.15 -9.97 -2.69
C GLY A 141 7.58 -9.81 -3.21
N VAL A 142 7.91 -10.47 -4.31
CA VAL A 142 9.21 -10.31 -5.00
C VAL A 142 9.42 -8.84 -5.40
N CYS A 143 8.40 -8.18 -5.98
CA CYS A 143 8.48 -6.76 -6.30
C CYS A 143 8.67 -5.89 -5.05
N LYS A 144 8.01 -6.23 -3.92
CA LYS A 144 8.13 -5.45 -2.67
C LYS A 144 9.54 -5.56 -2.08
N VAL A 145 10.11 -6.76 -1.98
CA VAL A 145 11.51 -6.96 -1.53
C VAL A 145 12.49 -6.23 -2.47
N THR A 146 12.31 -6.37 -3.78
CA THR A 146 13.13 -5.65 -4.76
C THR A 146 13.03 -4.13 -4.55
N GLY A 147 11.84 -3.62 -4.28
CA GLY A 147 11.62 -2.20 -4.02
C GLY A 147 12.32 -1.71 -2.76
N GLU A 148 12.31 -2.48 -1.67
CA GLU A 148 13.05 -2.19 -0.46
C GLU A 148 14.56 -2.11 -0.74
N MET A 149 15.11 -3.10 -1.40
CA MET A 149 16.54 -3.14 -1.76
C MET A 149 16.94 -1.99 -2.69
N LEU A 150 16.10 -1.62 -3.65
CA LEU A 150 16.33 -0.47 -4.53
C LEU A 150 16.30 0.84 -3.76
N GLY A 151 15.37 1.00 -2.81
CA GLY A 151 15.30 2.16 -1.93
C GLY A 151 16.59 2.33 -1.12
N ASP A 152 17.07 1.27 -0.48
CA ASP A 152 18.33 1.25 0.27
C ASP A 152 19.53 1.58 -0.63
N TYR A 153 19.58 0.98 -1.82
CA TYR A 153 20.64 1.25 -2.79
C TYR A 153 20.68 2.72 -3.23
N TYR A 154 19.50 3.28 -3.60
CA TYR A 154 19.43 4.69 -4.03
C TYR A 154 19.76 5.66 -2.89
N HIS A 155 19.38 5.32 -1.67
CA HIS A 155 19.79 6.11 -0.52
C HIS A 155 21.30 6.06 -0.31
N SER A 156 21.87 4.87 -0.21
CA SER A 156 23.30 4.70 0.10
C SER A 156 24.23 5.19 -1.02
N ARG A 157 23.83 4.98 -2.28
CA ARG A 157 24.65 5.30 -3.45
C ARG A 157 24.53 6.73 -3.94
N PHE A 158 23.31 7.31 -3.85
CA PHE A 158 22.98 8.58 -4.47
C PHE A 158 22.43 9.62 -3.48
N GLY A 159 22.22 9.25 -2.22
CA GLY A 159 21.72 10.13 -1.19
C GLY A 159 20.22 10.47 -1.33
N VAL A 160 19.44 9.71 -2.12
CA VAL A 160 18.01 9.92 -2.24
C VAL A 160 17.35 9.64 -0.89
N ASP A 161 16.48 10.55 -0.44
CA ASP A 161 15.70 10.35 0.78
C ASP A 161 14.52 9.41 0.50
N THR A 162 14.81 8.10 0.52
CA THR A 162 13.81 7.04 0.36
C THR A 162 13.23 6.65 1.69
N ARG A 163 11.89 6.51 1.75
CA ARG A 163 11.17 6.10 2.96
C ARG A 163 10.04 5.14 2.61
N SER A 164 9.81 4.15 3.46
CA SER A 164 8.80 3.13 3.24
C SER A 164 8.28 2.56 4.55
N VAL A 165 7.07 2.01 4.52
CA VAL A 165 6.49 1.18 5.56
C VAL A 165 6.02 -0.14 4.96
N ARG A 166 6.09 -1.22 5.73
CA ARG A 166 5.47 -2.50 5.38
C ARG A 166 4.04 -2.49 5.89
N PHE A 167 3.11 -2.17 4.98
CA PHE A 167 1.70 -2.18 5.35
C PHE A 167 1.20 -3.60 5.61
N PRO A 168 0.44 -3.80 6.69
CA PRO A 168 -0.45 -4.94 6.83
C PRO A 168 -1.66 -4.83 5.88
N GLY A 169 -2.66 -5.68 6.04
CA GLY A 169 -3.95 -5.50 5.36
C GLY A 169 -4.62 -4.20 5.80
N LEU A 170 -5.11 -3.41 4.83
CA LEU A 170 -5.70 -2.12 5.13
C LEU A 170 -7.23 -2.20 5.09
N ILE A 171 -7.86 -1.70 6.16
CA ILE A 171 -9.30 -1.62 6.29
C ILE A 171 -9.73 -0.17 6.11
N SER A 172 -10.46 0.09 5.03
CA SER A 172 -11.05 1.39 4.73
C SER A 172 -12.57 1.32 4.74
N ASN A 173 -13.20 2.39 5.22
CA ASN A 173 -14.65 2.63 5.12
C ASN A 173 -14.99 3.70 4.07
N VAL A 174 -14.04 4.18 3.30
CA VAL A 174 -14.20 5.24 2.29
C VAL A 174 -14.05 4.68 0.89
N THR A 175 -12.95 3.99 0.63
CA THR A 175 -12.62 3.47 -0.70
C THR A 175 -12.69 1.95 -0.70
N LEU A 176 -13.40 1.40 -1.69
CA LEU A 176 -13.48 -0.05 -1.88
C LEU A 176 -12.11 -0.64 -2.23
N PRO A 177 -11.84 -1.87 -1.83
CA PRO A 177 -10.57 -2.55 -2.10
C PRO A 177 -10.41 -2.88 -3.59
N GLY A 178 -9.17 -3.12 -4.00
CA GLY A 178 -8.77 -3.24 -5.40
C GLY A 178 -8.30 -4.63 -5.88
N GLY A 179 -8.64 -5.71 -5.20
CA GLY A 179 -8.25 -7.09 -5.58
C GLY A 179 -7.06 -7.64 -4.78
N GLY A 180 -6.96 -7.29 -3.50
CA GLY A 180 -6.00 -7.86 -2.55
C GLY A 180 -6.53 -9.09 -1.84
N THR A 181 -5.63 -9.85 -1.20
CA THR A 181 -6.01 -11.04 -0.42
C THR A 181 -6.74 -10.67 0.88
N THR A 182 -6.45 -9.49 1.44
CA THR A 182 -7.04 -8.98 2.69
C THR A 182 -8.36 -8.24 2.50
N ASP A 183 -8.85 -8.11 1.28
CA ASP A 183 -10.03 -7.34 0.92
C ASP A 183 -11.31 -7.85 1.61
N TYR A 184 -11.34 -9.13 1.99
CA TYR A 184 -12.45 -9.71 2.75
C TYR A 184 -12.77 -8.91 4.02
N ALA A 185 -11.75 -8.35 4.67
CA ALA A 185 -11.91 -7.57 5.91
C ALA A 185 -12.58 -6.20 5.70
N VAL A 186 -12.75 -5.77 4.45
CA VAL A 186 -13.57 -4.61 4.06
C VAL A 186 -14.91 -5.08 3.51
N GLU A 187 -14.91 -6.05 2.59
CA GLU A 187 -16.09 -6.58 1.92
C GLU A 187 -17.12 -7.13 2.91
N ILE A 188 -16.67 -7.81 3.97
CA ILE A 188 -17.55 -8.38 5.01
C ILE A 188 -18.46 -7.33 5.65
N TYR A 189 -18.01 -6.09 5.87
CA TYR A 189 -18.83 -5.04 6.46
C TYR A 189 -19.91 -4.54 5.49
N TYR A 190 -19.52 -4.36 4.22
CA TYR A 190 -20.48 -3.95 3.18
C TYR A 190 -21.55 -5.00 2.96
N GLU A 191 -21.17 -6.28 2.89
CA GLU A 191 -22.11 -7.38 2.69
C GLU A 191 -22.98 -7.63 3.93
N ALA A 192 -22.45 -7.48 5.13
CA ALA A 192 -23.22 -7.58 6.35
C ALA A 192 -24.39 -6.57 6.39
N ILE A 193 -24.14 -5.34 5.91
CA ILE A 193 -25.14 -4.27 5.88
C ILE A 193 -26.08 -4.44 4.68
N ARG A 194 -25.55 -4.79 3.50
CA ARG A 194 -26.30 -4.83 2.24
C ARG A 194 -27.22 -6.04 2.14
N SER A 195 -26.71 -7.21 2.51
CA SER A 195 -27.38 -8.49 2.26
C SER A 195 -27.60 -9.35 3.51
N GLY A 196 -26.93 -9.03 4.62
CA GLY A 196 -26.92 -9.87 5.82
C GLY A 196 -26.15 -11.18 5.64
N ARG A 197 -25.39 -11.33 4.55
CA ARG A 197 -24.63 -12.55 4.24
C ARG A 197 -23.29 -12.19 3.63
N PHE A 198 -22.26 -13.03 3.90
CA PHE A 198 -20.95 -12.91 3.27
C PHE A 198 -20.39 -14.30 2.98
N THR A 199 -19.79 -14.46 1.80
CA THR A 199 -19.03 -15.65 1.45
C THR A 199 -17.54 -15.31 1.48
N CYS A 200 -16.84 -15.84 2.49
CA CYS A 200 -15.43 -15.50 2.71
C CYS A 200 -14.52 -16.32 1.78
N PRO A 201 -13.63 -15.66 1.01
CA PRO A 201 -12.75 -16.35 0.06
C PRO A 201 -11.44 -16.84 0.69
N VAL A 202 -11.23 -16.65 1.99
CA VAL A 202 -10.07 -17.13 2.74
C VAL A 202 -10.48 -18.03 3.90
N PRO A 203 -9.62 -18.95 4.40
CA PRO A 203 -9.96 -19.82 5.51
C PRO A 203 -10.28 -19.03 6.79
N GLY A 204 -11.22 -19.54 7.58
CA GLY A 204 -11.72 -18.86 8.78
C GLY A 204 -10.72 -18.69 9.92
N ASP A 205 -9.68 -19.51 9.95
CA ASP A 205 -8.68 -19.61 11.01
C ASP A 205 -7.33 -18.97 10.67
N VAL A 206 -7.18 -18.40 9.47
CA VAL A 206 -5.93 -17.74 9.06
C VAL A 206 -5.81 -16.36 9.68
N TYR A 207 -4.82 -16.17 10.54
CA TYR A 207 -4.48 -14.87 11.08
C TYR A 207 -3.80 -14.00 10.03
N MET A 208 -4.19 -12.74 9.97
CA MET A 208 -3.55 -11.71 9.14
C MET A 208 -3.45 -10.41 9.93
N ASP A 209 -2.29 -9.77 9.83
CA ASP A 209 -2.08 -8.45 10.40
C ASP A 209 -2.85 -7.40 9.61
N MET A 210 -3.55 -6.51 10.29
CA MET A 210 -4.47 -5.53 9.72
C MET A 210 -4.29 -4.16 10.36
N MET A 211 -4.62 -3.11 9.62
CA MET A 211 -4.58 -1.72 10.11
C MET A 211 -5.74 -0.90 9.54
N TYR A 212 -6.28 0.01 10.34
CA TYR A 212 -7.28 0.96 9.87
C TYR A 212 -6.63 2.04 9.00
N MET A 213 -7.26 2.36 7.87
CA MET A 213 -6.69 3.28 6.86
C MET A 213 -6.25 4.64 7.44
N PRO A 214 -6.99 5.33 8.30
CA PRO A 214 -6.53 6.58 8.90
C PRO A 214 -5.20 6.49 9.65
N ASP A 215 -4.93 5.37 10.33
CA ASP A 215 -3.64 5.16 11.00
C ASP A 215 -2.51 4.92 9.99
N ALA A 216 -2.80 4.20 8.91
CA ALA A 216 -1.88 4.01 7.79
C ALA A 216 -1.50 5.34 7.12
N LEU A 217 -2.48 6.21 6.87
CA LEU A 217 -2.25 7.53 6.28
C LEU A 217 -1.41 8.43 7.20
N ARG A 218 -1.71 8.39 8.51
CA ARG A 218 -0.92 9.10 9.52
C ARG A 218 0.53 8.62 9.53
N ALA A 219 0.76 7.30 9.52
CA ALA A 219 2.10 6.73 9.48
C ALA A 219 2.91 7.19 8.25
N CYS A 220 2.28 7.27 7.07
CA CYS A 220 2.93 7.82 5.87
C CYS A 220 3.41 9.25 6.08
N VAL A 221 2.55 10.11 6.65
CA VAL A 221 2.86 11.53 6.82
C VAL A 221 3.91 11.73 7.90
N GLU A 222 3.75 11.09 9.07
CA GLU A 222 4.71 11.18 10.18
C GLU A 222 6.09 10.68 9.76
N LEU A 223 6.16 9.58 8.99
CA LEU A 223 7.43 9.09 8.47
C LEU A 223 8.06 10.09 7.49
N MET A 224 7.29 10.67 6.59
CA MET A 224 7.80 11.64 5.61
C MET A 224 8.19 12.99 6.24
N GLU A 225 7.65 13.32 7.41
CA GLU A 225 8.02 14.51 8.19
C GLU A 225 9.13 14.24 9.22
N ALA A 226 9.42 12.98 9.51
CA ALA A 226 10.47 12.62 10.46
C ALA A 226 11.83 13.19 10.05
N ASP A 227 12.63 13.57 11.03
CA ASP A 227 14.01 14.02 10.81
C ASP A 227 14.82 12.89 10.16
N PRO A 228 15.33 13.08 8.93
CA PRO A 228 16.06 12.05 8.21
C PRO A 228 17.30 11.54 8.95
N THR A 229 17.89 12.33 9.81
CA THR A 229 19.10 11.96 10.57
C THR A 229 18.81 10.99 11.71
N LYS A 230 17.54 10.84 12.10
CA LYS A 230 17.08 9.95 13.17
C LYS A 230 16.52 8.62 12.67
N LEU A 231 16.39 8.45 11.36
CA LEU A 231 15.88 7.21 10.79
C LEU A 231 17.01 6.15 10.76
N VAL A 232 16.90 5.14 11.61
CA VAL A 232 17.85 4.02 11.69
C VAL A 232 17.67 3.10 10.48
N HIS A 233 16.42 2.68 10.24
CA HIS A 233 16.00 2.04 9.01
C HIS A 233 15.42 3.12 8.09
N ARG A 234 16.08 3.39 6.98
CA ARG A 234 15.63 4.43 6.04
C ARG A 234 14.43 3.98 5.25
N ASN A 235 14.28 2.69 5.13
CA ASN A 235 13.36 2.05 4.23
C ASN A 235 12.60 0.95 4.95
N SER A 236 11.29 0.85 4.67
CA SER A 236 10.42 -0.28 5.03
C SER A 236 10.32 -0.61 6.52
N PHE A 237 9.85 0.36 7.30
CA PHE A 237 9.51 0.12 8.70
C PHE A 237 8.32 -0.84 8.82
N ASN A 238 8.43 -1.83 9.69
CA ASN A 238 7.27 -2.58 10.12
C ASN A 238 6.27 -1.64 10.80
N ILE A 239 5.02 -1.74 10.42
CA ILE A 239 3.92 -1.10 11.15
C ILE A 239 2.82 -2.14 11.38
N ALA A 240 2.38 -2.25 12.61
CA ALA A 240 1.36 -3.20 13.03
C ALA A 240 0.26 -2.49 13.81
N SER A 241 -0.93 -3.08 13.82
CA SER A 241 -2.06 -2.55 14.59
C SER A 241 -2.83 -3.68 15.26
N MET A 242 -3.42 -4.57 14.49
CA MET A 242 -4.22 -5.67 15.02
C MET A 242 -4.07 -6.91 14.15
N SER A 243 -4.14 -8.09 14.75
CA SER A 243 -4.15 -9.35 14.04
C SER A 243 -5.41 -10.13 14.37
N PHE A 244 -6.12 -10.59 13.36
CA PHE A 244 -7.34 -11.36 13.52
C PHE A 244 -7.63 -12.30 12.34
N THR A 245 -8.55 -13.23 12.58
CA THR A 245 -9.04 -14.18 11.56
C THR A 245 -10.40 -13.74 11.03
N PRO A 246 -10.86 -14.30 9.89
CA PRO A 246 -12.24 -14.10 9.41
C PRO A 246 -13.30 -14.46 10.47
N GLU A 247 -13.09 -15.50 11.27
CA GLU A 247 -14.01 -15.88 12.35
C GLU A 247 -14.10 -14.80 13.44
N ILE A 248 -12.98 -14.19 13.80
CA ILE A 248 -12.97 -13.13 14.82
C ILE A 248 -13.77 -11.92 14.35
N ILE A 249 -13.51 -11.43 13.13
CA ILE A 249 -14.24 -10.27 12.59
C ILE A 249 -15.73 -10.58 12.39
N TYR A 250 -16.07 -11.79 11.95
CA TYR A 250 -17.45 -12.27 11.85
C TYR A 250 -18.16 -12.23 13.21
N ALA A 251 -17.51 -12.76 14.25
CA ALA A 251 -18.08 -12.76 15.60
C ALA A 251 -18.30 -11.34 16.15
N GLU A 252 -17.39 -10.40 15.84
CA GLU A 252 -17.55 -8.98 16.22
C GLU A 252 -18.73 -8.31 15.50
N ILE A 253 -18.90 -8.57 14.21
CA ILE A 253 -20.03 -8.05 13.43
C ILE A 253 -21.36 -8.59 13.98
N LYS A 254 -21.43 -9.88 14.32
CA LYS A 254 -22.64 -10.50 14.90
C LYS A 254 -23.10 -9.88 16.20
N LYS A 255 -22.23 -9.27 16.97
CA LYS A 255 -22.65 -8.52 18.18
C LYS A 255 -23.55 -7.32 17.87
N ARG A 256 -23.45 -6.77 16.65
CA ARG A 256 -24.25 -5.62 16.18
C ARG A 256 -25.35 -6.03 15.20
N LEU A 257 -25.13 -7.08 14.43
CA LEU A 257 -26.02 -7.65 13.43
C LEU A 257 -26.22 -9.14 13.72
N PRO A 258 -27.12 -9.53 14.68
CA PRO A 258 -27.25 -10.93 15.13
C PRO A 258 -27.64 -11.92 14.03
N ASP A 259 -28.39 -11.45 13.01
CA ASP A 259 -28.86 -12.27 11.89
C ASP A 259 -27.84 -12.42 10.76
N PHE A 260 -26.67 -11.76 10.86
CA PHE A 260 -25.60 -11.86 9.87
C PHE A 260 -25.05 -13.30 9.81
N THR A 261 -24.87 -13.81 8.61
CA THR A 261 -24.32 -15.15 8.35
C THR A 261 -23.10 -15.10 7.46
N MET A 262 -22.14 -15.97 7.70
CA MET A 262 -20.94 -16.11 6.87
C MET A 262 -20.74 -17.58 6.47
N ASP A 263 -20.50 -17.79 5.19
CA ASP A 263 -20.11 -19.07 4.59
C ASP A 263 -18.72 -18.94 3.99
N TYR A 264 -18.13 -20.04 3.53
CA TYR A 264 -16.81 -20.08 2.93
C TYR A 264 -16.86 -20.68 1.53
N ASP A 265 -16.24 -19.96 0.57
CA ASP A 265 -15.85 -20.49 -0.75
C ASP A 265 -14.38 -20.09 -0.95
N VAL A 266 -13.49 -20.94 -0.42
CA VAL A 266 -12.08 -20.63 -0.28
C VAL A 266 -11.38 -20.69 -1.63
N ASP A 267 -10.92 -19.53 -2.10
CA ASP A 267 -10.07 -19.41 -3.27
C ASP A 267 -8.66 -19.97 -2.95
N PRO A 268 -8.19 -21.01 -3.67
CA PRO A 268 -6.92 -21.66 -3.38
C PRO A 268 -5.71 -20.71 -3.55
N VAL A 269 -5.80 -19.72 -4.43
CA VAL A 269 -4.73 -18.73 -4.63
C VAL A 269 -4.68 -17.78 -3.45
N LYS A 270 -5.82 -17.22 -3.03
CA LYS A 270 -5.91 -16.34 -1.86
C LYS A 270 -5.49 -17.05 -0.59
N LYS A 271 -5.89 -18.33 -0.42
CA LYS A 271 -5.46 -19.17 0.70
C LYS A 271 -3.94 -19.29 0.75
N ALA A 272 -3.31 -19.73 -0.35
CA ALA A 272 -1.87 -19.90 -0.40
C ALA A 272 -1.10 -18.60 -0.12
N ILE A 273 -1.62 -17.47 -0.59
CA ILE A 273 -1.05 -16.14 -0.31
C ILE A 273 -1.17 -15.81 1.18
N ALA A 274 -2.37 -15.89 1.75
CA ALA A 274 -2.63 -15.57 3.16
C ALA A 274 -1.76 -16.44 4.10
N GLU A 275 -1.70 -17.75 3.84
CA GLU A 275 -0.88 -18.68 4.61
C GLU A 275 0.64 -18.44 4.46
N SER A 276 1.09 -17.73 3.43
CA SER A 276 2.50 -17.39 3.23
C SER A 276 2.97 -16.17 4.03
N TRP A 277 2.05 -15.33 4.49
CA TRP A 277 2.35 -14.08 5.20
C TRP A 277 2.48 -14.25 6.71
N PRO A 278 3.10 -13.30 7.42
CA PRO A 278 3.07 -13.21 8.86
C PRO A 278 1.65 -13.09 9.42
N ASN A 279 1.47 -13.63 10.63
CA ASN A 279 0.26 -13.39 11.43
C ASN A 279 0.28 -11.98 12.04
N SER A 280 1.47 -11.52 12.45
CA SER A 280 1.68 -10.19 13.04
C SER A 280 3.11 -9.71 12.83
N LEU A 281 3.30 -8.39 12.82
CA LEU A 281 4.60 -7.72 12.79
C LEU A 281 5.00 -7.23 14.18
N ASP A 282 6.32 -7.09 14.42
CA ASP A 282 6.89 -6.45 15.61
C ASP A 282 7.19 -4.97 15.32
#